data_9a8e7bff02a0fda66daec58cfe7052a0
#
_entry.id   9a8e7bff02a0fda66daec58cfe7052a0
#
_cell.length_a   1.000
_cell.length_b   1.000
_cell.length_c   1.000
_cell.angle_alpha   90.00
_cell.angle_beta   90.00
_cell.angle_gamma   90.00
#
_symmetry.space_group_name_H-M   'P 1'
#
loop_
_entity.id
_entity.type
_entity.pdbx_description
1 polymer ?
#
loop_
_entity_poly.entity_id
_entity_poly.type
_entity_poly.pdbx_seq_one_letter_code
_entity_poly.pdbx_strand_id
1 'polypeptide(L)'
;MAGFSIHLAIGKRYIEKHKLEIENEEEFYRGIIAPDLYEGNYKNKSESHYGMWGDYQAITNIDEFLKDSKVDMNKDYWKGYFVHLLSDYYFYQKDFCKEYSEIIKNSDKFYYDYDCLNKELVEMYDIPKLDSIDKYMNCIEEQLKYLKKDKVMKYIEKVSDFNIKEEVEIIKQKGMEGLK
;
A
#
# COMPACT_ATOMS: atom_id res chain seq x y z
N MET A 1 3.60 6.94 -2.69
CA MET A 1 3.42 5.48 -2.61
C MET A 1 4.38 4.94 -1.60
N ALA A 2 3.91 4.09 -0.73
CA ALA A 2 4.80 3.17 -0.07
C ALA A 2 5.48 2.32 -1.16
N GLY A 3 6.72 1.86 -0.95
CA GLY A 3 7.41 1.04 -1.96
C GLY A 3 6.75 -0.33 -2.11
N PHE A 4 6.94 -0.99 -3.26
CA PHE A 4 6.38 -2.33 -3.53
C PHE A 4 6.64 -3.33 -2.40
N SER A 5 7.87 -3.36 -1.86
CA SER A 5 8.23 -4.25 -0.75
C SER A 5 7.43 -3.98 0.52
N ILE A 6 7.07 -2.73 0.78
CA ILE A 6 6.23 -2.36 1.93
C ILE A 6 4.80 -2.89 1.74
N HIS A 7 4.21 -2.68 0.55
CA HIS A 7 2.88 -3.21 0.24
C HIS A 7 2.83 -4.74 0.32
N LEU A 8 3.84 -5.41 -0.23
CA LEU A 8 3.94 -6.86 -0.18
C LEU A 8 4.15 -7.38 1.24
N ALA A 9 4.96 -6.70 2.06
CA ALA A 9 5.13 -7.04 3.48
C ALA A 9 3.81 -6.90 4.25
N ILE A 10 3.04 -5.84 3.99
CA ILE A 10 1.69 -5.68 4.54
C ILE A 10 0.81 -6.85 4.11
N GLY A 11 0.82 -7.20 2.82
CA GLY A 11 0.04 -8.32 2.30
C GLY A 11 0.41 -9.65 2.94
N LYS A 12 1.69 -9.94 3.09
CA LYS A 12 2.17 -11.14 3.76
C LYS A 12 1.70 -11.21 5.21
N ARG A 13 1.88 -10.12 5.96
CA ARG A 13 1.41 -10.05 7.36
C ARG A 13 -0.11 -10.12 7.46
N TYR A 14 -0.84 -9.52 6.51
CA TYR A 14 -2.27 -9.62 6.45
C TYR A 14 -2.74 -11.08 6.29
N ILE A 15 -2.20 -11.80 5.32
CA ILE A 15 -2.51 -13.21 5.10
C ILE A 15 -2.22 -14.05 6.35
N GLU A 16 -1.08 -13.84 7.01
CA GLU A 16 -0.72 -14.57 8.22
C GLU A 16 -1.72 -14.35 9.37
N LYS A 17 -2.19 -13.11 9.55
CA LYS A 17 -3.14 -12.73 10.61
C LYS A 17 -4.59 -13.09 10.29
N HIS A 18 -4.97 -13.07 9.01
CA HIS A 18 -6.35 -13.24 8.51
C HIS A 18 -6.47 -14.42 7.55
N LYS A 19 -5.77 -15.50 7.83
CA LYS A 19 -5.63 -16.67 6.94
C LYS A 19 -6.94 -17.23 6.39
N LEU A 20 -8.03 -17.13 7.13
CA LEU A 20 -9.35 -17.64 6.72
C LEU A 20 -10.11 -16.69 5.78
N GLU A 21 -9.63 -15.49 5.57
CA GLU A 21 -10.29 -14.50 4.74
C GLU A 21 -9.78 -14.47 3.29
N ILE A 22 -8.61 -15.07 3.04
CA ILE A 22 -7.94 -15.10 1.74
C ILE A 22 -7.83 -16.55 1.28
N GLU A 23 -8.51 -16.86 0.18
CA GLU A 23 -8.52 -18.21 -0.42
C GLU A 23 -7.43 -18.37 -1.48
N ASN A 24 -7.13 -17.29 -2.21
CA ASN A 24 -6.13 -17.26 -3.28
C ASN A 24 -5.10 -16.17 -3.03
N GLU A 25 -3.98 -16.55 -2.40
CA GLU A 25 -2.88 -15.64 -2.07
C GLU A 25 -2.28 -14.97 -3.31
N GLU A 26 -2.16 -15.68 -4.45
CA GLU A 26 -1.60 -15.12 -5.68
C GLU A 26 -2.47 -13.96 -6.21
N GLU A 27 -3.79 -14.15 -6.28
CA GLU A 27 -4.71 -13.09 -6.69
C GLU A 27 -4.69 -11.92 -5.70
N PHE A 28 -4.57 -12.19 -4.40
CA PHE A 28 -4.45 -11.15 -3.40
C PHE A 28 -3.17 -10.31 -3.59
N TYR A 29 -2.01 -10.95 -3.84
CA TYR A 29 -0.77 -10.23 -4.13
C TYR A 29 -0.84 -9.46 -5.45
N ARG A 30 -1.45 -10.01 -6.48
CA ARG A 30 -1.71 -9.28 -7.73
C ARG A 30 -2.54 -8.03 -7.49
N GLY A 31 -3.56 -8.12 -6.65
CA GLY A 31 -4.36 -6.97 -6.23
C GLY A 31 -3.54 -5.93 -5.48
N ILE A 32 -2.70 -6.36 -4.54
CA ILE A 32 -1.84 -5.45 -3.75
C ILE A 32 -0.90 -4.61 -4.60
N ILE A 33 -0.37 -5.14 -5.70
CA ILE A 33 0.56 -4.38 -6.54
C ILE A 33 -0.13 -3.65 -7.70
N ALA A 34 -1.37 -4.01 -8.03
CA ALA A 34 -2.07 -3.51 -9.22
C ALA A 34 -2.18 -1.98 -9.30
N PRO A 35 -2.50 -1.24 -8.21
CA PRO A 35 -2.57 0.22 -8.28
C PRO A 35 -1.27 0.88 -8.73
N ASP A 36 -0.14 0.28 -8.43
CA ASP A 36 1.19 0.80 -8.74
C ASP A 36 1.76 0.32 -10.07
N LEU A 37 1.14 -0.68 -10.70
CA LEU A 37 1.50 -1.18 -12.04
C LEU A 37 0.83 -0.40 -13.18
N TYR A 38 0.45 0.86 -12.93
CA TYR A 38 -0.11 1.70 -13.98
C TYR A 38 0.93 2.01 -15.06
N GLU A 39 0.49 2.07 -16.30
CA GLU A 39 1.31 2.52 -17.43
C GLU A 39 1.05 4.01 -17.71
N GLY A 40 2.12 4.79 -17.87
CA GLY A 40 2.03 6.17 -18.31
C GLY A 40 2.37 7.22 -17.25
N ASN A 41 1.57 8.28 -17.17
CA ASN A 41 1.86 9.46 -16.37
C ASN A 41 1.07 9.50 -15.03
N TYR A 42 1.27 10.56 -14.26
CA TYR A 42 0.60 10.76 -12.97
C TYR A 42 -0.93 10.74 -13.02
N LYS A 43 -1.54 11.04 -14.18
CA LYS A 43 -2.99 10.93 -14.34
C LYS A 43 -3.44 9.48 -14.22
N ASN A 44 -2.74 8.56 -14.88
CA ASN A 44 -3.04 7.14 -14.80
C ASN A 44 -2.88 6.61 -13.37
N LYS A 45 -1.90 7.14 -12.63
CA LYS A 45 -1.72 6.83 -11.21
C LYS A 45 -2.91 7.29 -10.36
N SER A 46 -3.40 8.50 -10.58
CA SER A 46 -4.59 8.99 -9.87
C SER A 46 -5.81 8.12 -10.18
N GLU A 47 -5.98 7.70 -11.42
CA GLU A 47 -7.07 6.81 -11.83
C GLU A 47 -6.96 5.44 -11.16
N SER A 48 -5.76 4.84 -11.11
CA SER A 48 -5.55 3.54 -10.42
C SER A 48 -5.76 3.62 -8.92
N HIS A 49 -5.61 4.78 -8.31
CA HIS A 49 -5.86 5.01 -6.89
C HIS A 49 -7.25 5.58 -6.59
N TYR A 50 -8.13 5.66 -7.61
CA TYR A 50 -9.48 6.22 -7.51
C TYR A 50 -9.53 7.65 -6.96
N GLY A 51 -8.42 8.36 -7.00
CA GLY A 51 -8.27 9.63 -6.33
C GLY A 51 -7.94 10.78 -7.26
N MET A 52 -7.40 11.82 -6.67
CA MET A 52 -6.91 13.01 -7.36
C MET A 52 -5.41 13.15 -7.15
N TRP A 53 -4.73 13.76 -8.10
CA TRP A 53 -3.37 14.21 -7.89
C TRP A 53 -3.40 15.43 -6.96
N GLY A 54 -2.87 15.28 -5.76
CA GLY A 54 -2.61 16.40 -4.86
C GLY A 54 -1.30 17.11 -5.23
N ASP A 55 -0.90 18.10 -4.44
CA ASP A 55 0.27 18.93 -4.70
C ASP A 55 1.56 18.13 -4.90
N TYR A 56 1.66 16.96 -4.28
CA TYR A 56 2.89 16.15 -4.25
C TYR A 56 2.66 14.64 -4.39
N GLN A 57 1.41 14.18 -4.41
CA GLN A 57 1.08 12.75 -4.40
C GLN A 57 -0.33 12.46 -4.88
N ALA A 58 -0.58 11.23 -5.31
CA ALA A 58 -1.94 10.77 -5.54
C ALA A 58 -2.67 10.62 -4.19
N ILE A 59 -3.83 11.25 -4.09
CA ILE A 59 -4.72 11.12 -2.93
C ILE A 59 -5.66 9.96 -3.22
N THR A 60 -5.59 8.93 -2.39
CA THR A 60 -6.44 7.75 -2.51
C THR A 60 -7.88 8.06 -2.11
N ASN A 61 -8.85 7.59 -2.88
CA ASN A 61 -10.27 7.69 -2.56
C ASN A 61 -10.92 6.29 -2.53
N ILE A 62 -10.93 5.69 -1.34
CA ILE A 62 -11.45 4.34 -1.14
C ILE A 62 -12.99 4.31 -1.28
N ASP A 63 -13.67 5.41 -0.99
CA ASP A 63 -15.11 5.53 -1.22
C ASP A 63 -15.47 5.34 -2.70
N GLU A 64 -14.75 5.98 -3.61
CA GLU A 64 -14.97 5.82 -5.05
C GLU A 64 -14.60 4.41 -5.52
N PHE A 65 -13.54 3.83 -4.98
CA PHE A 65 -13.20 2.43 -5.23
C PHE A 65 -14.36 1.48 -4.87
N LEU A 66 -14.94 1.62 -3.69
CA LEU A 66 -16.04 0.76 -3.23
C LEU A 66 -17.36 0.96 -4.00
N LYS A 67 -17.51 2.08 -4.70
CA LYS A 67 -18.68 2.38 -5.56
C LYS A 67 -18.51 1.88 -6.99
N ASP A 68 -17.29 1.56 -7.42
CA ASP A 68 -17.04 1.07 -8.78
C ASP A 68 -17.69 -0.31 -8.96
N SER A 69 -18.56 -0.42 -9.94
CA SER A 69 -19.30 -1.67 -10.26
C SER A 69 -18.39 -2.84 -10.66
N LYS A 70 -17.14 -2.59 -10.98
CA LYS A 70 -16.13 -3.62 -11.29
C LYS A 70 -15.56 -4.28 -10.03
N VAL A 71 -15.65 -3.59 -8.89
CA VAL A 71 -15.09 -4.04 -7.61
C VAL A 71 -16.00 -5.08 -6.98
N ASP A 72 -15.46 -6.28 -6.78
CA ASP A 72 -16.13 -7.36 -6.07
C ASP A 72 -15.28 -7.79 -4.86
N MET A 73 -15.63 -7.27 -3.70
CA MET A 73 -14.91 -7.54 -2.44
C MET A 73 -14.97 -9.01 -1.96
N ASN A 74 -15.69 -9.88 -2.66
CA ASN A 74 -15.60 -11.33 -2.41
C ASN A 74 -14.39 -11.97 -3.09
N LYS A 75 -13.76 -11.30 -4.05
CA LYS A 75 -12.57 -11.78 -4.76
C LYS A 75 -11.30 -11.26 -4.11
N ASP A 76 -10.32 -12.14 -3.94
CA ASP A 76 -9.08 -11.81 -3.24
C ASP A 76 -8.25 -10.75 -3.97
N TYR A 77 -8.31 -10.67 -5.31
CA TYR A 77 -7.72 -9.56 -6.07
C TYR A 77 -8.22 -8.18 -5.56
N TRP A 78 -9.53 -8.02 -5.40
CA TRP A 78 -10.08 -6.74 -4.94
C TRP A 78 -9.85 -6.48 -3.45
N LYS A 79 -9.75 -7.53 -2.64
CA LYS A 79 -9.30 -7.39 -1.24
C LYS A 79 -7.85 -6.90 -1.18
N GLY A 80 -6.96 -7.46 -2.01
CA GLY A 80 -5.58 -7.00 -2.12
C GLY A 80 -5.50 -5.54 -2.60
N TYR A 81 -6.27 -5.18 -3.61
CA TYR A 81 -6.37 -3.80 -4.10
C TYR A 81 -6.83 -2.84 -3.00
N PHE A 82 -7.86 -3.23 -2.24
CA PHE A 82 -8.34 -2.45 -1.10
C PHE A 82 -7.25 -2.25 -0.03
N VAL A 83 -6.52 -3.30 0.32
CA VAL A 83 -5.40 -3.22 1.30
C VAL A 83 -4.31 -2.26 0.80
N HIS A 84 -3.99 -2.26 -0.48
CA HIS A 84 -3.08 -1.27 -1.06
C HIS A 84 -3.59 0.15 -0.85
N LEU A 85 -4.83 0.44 -1.28
CA LEU A 85 -5.40 1.77 -1.14
C LEU A 85 -5.48 2.22 0.32
N LEU A 86 -5.86 1.31 1.21
CA LEU A 86 -5.92 1.57 2.65
C LEU A 86 -4.53 1.89 3.22
N SER A 87 -3.52 1.12 2.80
CA SER A 87 -2.14 1.38 3.22
C SER A 87 -1.64 2.74 2.74
N ASP A 88 -1.86 3.12 1.49
CA ASP A 88 -1.48 4.44 1.00
C ASP A 88 -2.21 5.57 1.73
N TYR A 89 -3.49 5.38 2.05
CA TYR A 89 -4.25 6.34 2.85
C TYR A 89 -3.60 6.58 4.22
N TYR A 90 -3.26 5.52 4.94
CA TYR A 90 -2.61 5.63 6.24
C TYR A 90 -1.18 6.15 6.14
N PHE A 91 -0.46 5.82 5.07
CA PHE A 91 0.90 6.28 4.86
C PHE A 91 0.95 7.80 4.63
N TYR A 92 0.12 8.32 3.72
CA TYR A 92 0.20 9.71 3.28
C TYR A 92 -0.78 10.66 3.95
N GLN A 93 -1.98 10.22 4.24
CA GLN A 93 -3.08 11.10 4.65
C GLN A 93 -3.36 11.06 6.15
N LYS A 94 -2.90 10.05 6.87
CA LYS A 94 -3.11 9.92 8.32
C LYS A 94 -1.84 10.22 9.11
N ASP A 95 -1.28 9.23 9.75
CA ASP A 95 -0.32 9.46 10.83
C ASP A 95 1.13 9.33 10.45
N PHE A 96 1.44 8.44 9.49
CA PHE A 96 2.82 8.07 9.20
C PHE A 96 3.64 9.24 8.64
N CYS A 97 3.09 9.95 7.66
CA CYS A 97 3.81 11.02 6.97
C CYS A 97 3.73 12.40 7.63
N LYS A 98 2.99 12.57 8.73
CA LYS A 98 2.93 13.88 9.41
C LYS A 98 4.31 14.41 9.80
N GLU A 99 5.19 13.54 10.29
CA GLU A 99 6.57 13.93 10.62
C GLU A 99 7.50 14.07 9.40
N TYR A 100 7.04 13.61 8.24
CA TYR A 100 7.79 13.68 6.98
C TYR A 100 7.24 14.73 6.01
N SER A 101 6.39 15.65 6.48
CA SER A 101 5.68 16.63 5.64
C SER A 101 6.59 17.42 4.69
N GLU A 102 7.81 17.76 5.13
CA GLU A 102 8.80 18.45 4.28
C GLU A 102 9.45 17.51 3.25
N ILE A 103 9.48 16.20 3.51
CA ILE A 103 10.06 15.20 2.61
C ILE A 103 9.07 14.79 1.54
N ILE A 104 7.78 14.76 1.87
CA ILE A 104 6.68 14.43 0.92
C ILE A 104 6.69 15.38 -0.28
N LYS A 105 7.06 16.64 -0.07
CA LYS A 105 7.22 17.64 -1.15
C LYS A 105 8.30 17.24 -2.18
N ASN A 106 9.09 16.23 -1.88
CA ASN A 106 10.11 15.69 -2.75
C ASN A 106 10.11 14.16 -2.64
N SER A 107 9.15 13.54 -3.33
CA SER A 107 8.91 12.08 -3.25
C SER A 107 10.10 11.23 -3.68
N ASP A 108 10.99 11.75 -4.51
CA ASP A 108 12.20 11.02 -4.96
C ASP A 108 13.10 10.61 -3.79
N LYS A 109 13.04 11.34 -2.67
CA LYS A 109 13.79 11.01 -1.46
C LYS A 109 13.33 9.67 -0.85
N PHE A 110 12.05 9.37 -0.93
CA PHE A 110 11.55 8.10 -0.41
C PHE A 110 11.99 6.91 -1.26
N TYR A 111 12.12 7.06 -2.57
CA TYR A 111 12.54 5.96 -3.45
C TYR A 111 13.92 5.42 -3.07
N TYR A 112 14.86 6.30 -2.72
CA TYR A 112 16.15 5.86 -2.22
C TYR A 112 16.03 4.97 -0.98
N ASP A 113 15.22 5.39 0.00
CA ASP A 113 15.04 4.62 1.23
C ASP A 113 14.23 3.34 1.00
N TYR A 114 13.29 3.32 0.03
CA TYR A 114 12.62 2.09 -0.37
C TYR A 114 13.61 1.08 -0.95
N ASP A 115 14.51 1.51 -1.81
CA ASP A 115 15.56 0.65 -2.38
C ASP A 115 16.52 0.12 -1.29
N CYS A 116 16.81 0.91 -0.26
CA CYS A 116 17.57 0.45 0.92
C CYS A 116 16.80 -0.59 1.75
N LEU A 117 15.48 -0.54 1.79
CA LEU A 117 14.64 -1.45 2.58
C LEU A 117 14.29 -2.74 1.84
N ASN A 118 14.33 -2.76 0.50
CA ASN A 118 13.80 -3.85 -0.30
C ASN A 118 14.36 -5.21 0.09
N LYS A 119 15.68 -5.36 0.16
CA LYS A 119 16.33 -6.64 0.50
C LYS A 119 15.88 -7.13 1.88
N GLU A 120 15.94 -6.23 2.86
CA GLU A 120 15.60 -6.58 4.23
C GLU A 120 14.12 -6.95 4.41
N LEU A 121 13.21 -6.21 3.77
CA LEU A 121 11.78 -6.52 3.83
C LEU A 121 11.46 -7.85 3.16
N VAL A 122 12.07 -8.13 2.00
CA VAL A 122 11.92 -9.41 1.30
C VAL A 122 12.36 -10.57 2.18
N GLU A 123 13.54 -10.48 2.83
CA GLU A 123 14.05 -11.51 3.70
C GLU A 123 13.25 -11.66 5.01
N MET A 124 12.88 -10.54 5.64
CA MET A 124 12.20 -10.53 6.94
C MET A 124 10.77 -11.09 6.86
N TYR A 125 10.05 -10.74 5.79
CA TYR A 125 8.65 -11.13 5.62
C TYR A 125 8.45 -12.30 4.66
N ASP A 126 9.54 -12.91 4.16
CA ASP A 126 9.46 -13.98 3.16
C ASP A 126 8.51 -13.60 2.00
N ILE A 127 8.74 -12.42 1.45
CA ILE A 127 7.87 -11.84 0.40
C ILE A 127 8.00 -12.68 -0.87
N PRO A 128 6.88 -13.05 -1.51
CA PRO A 128 6.93 -13.81 -2.75
C PRO A 128 7.59 -13.00 -3.88
N LYS A 129 8.41 -13.67 -4.68
CA LYS A 129 8.94 -13.07 -5.91
C LYS A 129 7.83 -12.96 -6.95
N LEU A 130 7.67 -11.76 -7.48
CA LEU A 130 6.70 -11.47 -8.53
C LEU A 130 7.43 -10.88 -9.73
N ASP A 131 7.50 -11.63 -10.82
CA ASP A 131 8.21 -11.24 -12.06
C ASP A 131 7.76 -9.87 -12.59
N SER A 132 6.49 -9.53 -12.35
CA SER A 132 5.90 -8.27 -12.79
C SER A 132 6.54 -7.00 -12.16
N ILE A 133 7.21 -7.14 -11.02
CA ILE A 133 7.82 -6.02 -10.29
C ILE A 133 9.33 -6.14 -10.11
N ASP A 134 9.96 -7.23 -10.52
CA ASP A 134 11.40 -7.47 -10.32
C ASP A 134 12.27 -6.29 -10.77
N LYS A 135 11.90 -5.66 -11.90
CA LYS A 135 12.61 -4.49 -12.42
C LYS A 135 12.53 -3.23 -11.55
N TYR A 136 11.58 -3.18 -10.61
CA TYR A 136 11.39 -2.07 -9.69
C TYR A 136 11.92 -2.34 -8.28
N MET A 137 12.33 -3.58 -8.01
CA MET A 137 12.83 -4.02 -6.71
C MET A 137 14.37 -3.88 -6.63
N ASN A 138 14.87 -2.68 -6.92
CA ASN A 138 16.27 -2.39 -6.74
C ASN A 138 16.67 -2.53 -5.27
N CYS A 139 17.92 -2.96 -5.02
CA CYS A 139 18.46 -3.06 -3.67
C CYS A 139 19.71 -2.19 -3.56
N ILE A 140 19.72 -1.30 -2.57
CA ILE A 140 20.88 -0.48 -2.21
C ILE A 140 21.32 -0.89 -0.81
N GLU A 141 22.60 -1.33 -0.67
CA GLU A 141 23.16 -1.72 0.62
C GLU A 141 23.74 -0.50 1.36
N GLU A 142 22.88 0.49 1.64
CA GLU A 142 23.22 1.70 2.35
C GLU A 142 22.23 1.98 3.49
N GLN A 143 22.56 2.97 4.31
CA GLN A 143 21.69 3.40 5.41
C GLN A 143 20.54 4.29 4.92
N LEU A 144 19.39 4.14 5.56
CA LEU A 144 18.25 5.02 5.37
C LEU A 144 18.62 6.47 5.69
N LYS A 145 18.17 7.39 4.84
CA LYS A 145 18.44 8.83 4.98
C LYS A 145 17.28 9.60 5.58
N TYR A 146 16.07 9.18 5.31
CA TYR A 146 14.85 9.92 5.62
C TYR A 146 13.86 9.11 6.47
N LEU A 147 13.64 7.85 6.11
CA LEU A 147 12.72 6.98 6.84
C LEU A 147 13.39 6.39 8.08
N LYS A 148 12.59 6.13 9.10
CA LYS A 148 13.01 5.37 10.29
C LYS A 148 12.49 3.95 10.17
N LYS A 149 13.39 3.00 10.13
CA LYS A 149 13.07 1.57 9.97
C LYS A 149 12.03 1.07 10.97
N ASP A 150 12.20 1.37 12.25
CA ASP A 150 11.28 0.96 13.32
C ASP A 150 9.86 1.49 13.08
N LYS A 151 9.72 2.67 12.49
CA LYS A 151 8.42 3.24 12.12
C LYS A 151 7.80 2.55 10.92
N VAL A 152 8.60 2.19 9.91
CA VAL A 152 8.11 1.41 8.77
C VAL A 152 7.61 0.06 9.25
N MET A 153 8.35 -0.63 10.13
CA MET A 153 7.92 -1.91 10.68
C MET A 153 6.62 -1.79 11.49
N LYS A 154 6.51 -0.78 12.36
CA LYS A 154 5.27 -0.51 13.11
C LYS A 154 4.10 -0.18 12.20
N TYR A 155 4.35 0.53 11.11
CA TYR A 155 3.34 0.84 10.11
C TYR A 155 2.84 -0.42 9.40
N ILE A 156 3.75 -1.31 8.96
CA ILE A 156 3.40 -2.60 8.35
C ILE A 156 2.51 -3.42 9.30
N GLU A 157 2.90 -3.54 10.57
CA GLU A 157 2.13 -4.27 11.57
C GLU A 157 0.75 -3.64 11.79
N LYS A 158 0.68 -2.30 11.95
CA LYS A 158 -0.59 -1.59 12.13
C LYS A 158 -1.55 -1.83 10.99
N VAL A 159 -1.12 -1.64 9.74
CA VAL A 159 -2.00 -1.77 8.57
C VAL A 159 -2.42 -3.23 8.35
N SER A 160 -1.57 -4.18 8.66
CA SER A 160 -1.91 -5.60 8.55
C SER A 160 -2.86 -6.12 9.65
N ASP A 161 -3.13 -5.34 10.69
CA ASP A 161 -4.10 -5.67 11.75
C ASP A 161 -5.55 -5.32 11.39
N PHE A 162 -5.76 -4.47 10.38
CA PHE A 162 -7.12 -4.07 9.99
C PHE A 162 -7.92 -5.25 9.43
N ASN A 163 -9.20 -5.33 9.79
CA ASN A 163 -10.13 -6.28 9.20
C ASN A 163 -10.81 -5.63 7.99
N ILE A 164 -10.63 -6.20 6.80
CA ILE A 164 -11.21 -5.66 5.55
C ILE A 164 -12.72 -5.45 5.66
N LYS A 165 -13.46 -6.41 6.23
CA LYS A 165 -14.93 -6.32 6.32
C LYS A 165 -15.35 -5.16 7.22
N GLU A 166 -14.67 -5.01 8.35
CA GLU A 166 -14.96 -3.93 9.30
C GLU A 166 -14.63 -2.57 8.68
N GLU A 167 -13.47 -2.43 8.03
CA GLU A 167 -13.07 -1.18 7.39
C GLU A 167 -14.01 -0.80 6.23
N VAL A 168 -14.42 -1.76 5.41
CA VAL A 168 -15.41 -1.55 4.35
C VAL A 168 -16.75 -1.06 4.91
N GLU A 169 -17.23 -1.65 6.01
CA GLU A 169 -18.48 -1.21 6.64
C GLU A 169 -18.35 0.18 7.29
N ILE A 170 -17.21 0.50 7.89
CA ILE A 170 -16.94 1.84 8.43
C ILE A 170 -16.98 2.87 7.31
N ILE A 171 -16.29 2.61 6.19
CA ILE A 171 -16.24 3.53 5.05
C ILE A 171 -17.65 3.72 4.46
N LYS A 172 -18.41 2.65 4.25
CA LYS A 172 -19.78 2.75 3.73
C LYS A 172 -20.72 3.55 4.62
N GLN A 173 -20.53 3.51 5.94
CA GLN A 173 -21.39 4.22 6.89
C GLN A 173 -20.95 5.65 7.18
N LYS A 174 -19.67 5.92 7.19
CA LYS A 174 -19.07 7.17 7.71
C LYS A 174 -18.10 7.82 6.72
N GLY A 175 -17.91 7.25 5.53
CA GLY A 175 -16.87 7.67 4.63
C GLY A 175 -15.47 7.39 5.17
N MET A 176 -14.46 7.80 4.42
CA MET A 176 -13.06 7.65 4.82
C MET A 176 -12.70 8.38 6.14
N GLU A 177 -13.48 9.37 6.54
CA GLU A 177 -13.30 10.08 7.82
C GLU A 177 -13.54 9.17 9.03
N GLY A 178 -14.29 8.09 8.86
CA GLY A 178 -14.54 7.08 9.90
C GLY A 178 -13.34 6.19 10.22
N LEU A 179 -12.35 6.10 9.33
CA LEU A 179 -11.12 5.32 9.53
C LEU A 179 -10.28 5.94 10.67
N LYS A 180 -9.79 5.11 11.58
CA LYS A 180 -9.04 5.54 12.78
C LYS A 180 -7.54 5.38 12.66
#